data_86fcf523865beb34085db690437d514e
#
_entry.id   86fcf523865beb34085db690437d514e
#
_cell.length_a   1.000
_cell.length_b   1.000
_cell.length_c   1.000
_cell.angle_alpha   90.00
_cell.angle_beta   90.00
_cell.angle_gamma   90.00
#
_symmetry.space_group_name_H-M   'P 1'
#
loop_
_entity.id
_entity.type
_entity.pdbx_description
1 polymer ?
#
loop_
_entity_poly.entity_id
_entity_poly.type
_entity_poly.pdbx_seq_one_letter_code
_entity_poly.pdbx_strand_id
1 'polypeptide(L)'
;MEIRDWVYDLSVADARIGEIEECIKWGQPSFLTPITKSGSTIRIGKVSDTEFALFFNCKTTIAQEIAIEFPELKCDGKRALYFAANQKLAKTKVISCLQKALLYHKRKSDIH
;
A
#
# COMPACT_ATOMS: atom_id res chain seq x y z
N MET A 1 4.03 13.36 -5.39
CA MET A 1 4.15 11.93 -5.76
C MET A 1 2.75 11.34 -5.93
N GLU A 2 2.53 10.65 -7.03
CA GLU A 2 1.20 10.11 -7.38
C GLU A 2 0.66 9.16 -6.33
N ILE A 3 1.48 8.23 -5.83
CA ILE A 3 1.03 7.22 -4.85
C ILE A 3 0.54 7.89 -3.57
N ARG A 4 1.26 8.90 -3.10
CA ARG A 4 0.85 9.67 -1.93
C ARG A 4 -0.52 10.29 -2.14
N ASP A 5 -0.72 10.91 -3.28
CA ASP A 5 -1.99 11.54 -3.63
C ASP A 5 -3.12 10.52 -3.65
N TRP A 6 -2.87 9.33 -4.21
CA TRP A 6 -3.87 8.26 -4.25
C TRP A 6 -4.23 7.75 -2.86
N VAL A 7 -3.26 7.69 -1.94
CA VAL A 7 -3.52 7.29 -0.55
C VAL A 7 -4.48 8.28 0.11
N TYR A 8 -4.23 9.58 -0.05
CA TYR A 8 -5.10 10.62 0.51
C TYR A 8 -6.47 10.65 -0.17
N ASP A 9 -6.52 10.44 -1.48
CA ASP A 9 -7.80 10.35 -2.21
C ASP A 9 -8.66 9.20 -1.66
N LEU A 10 -8.06 8.05 -1.40
CA LEU A 10 -8.77 6.91 -0.82
C LEU A 10 -9.31 7.24 0.58
N SER A 11 -8.54 7.97 1.38
CA SER A 11 -8.97 8.33 2.73
C SER A 11 -10.18 9.27 2.71
N VAL A 12 -10.24 10.17 1.74
CA VAL A 12 -11.38 11.08 1.56
C VAL A 12 -12.60 10.32 1.03
N ALA A 13 -12.39 9.39 0.10
CA ALA A 13 -13.46 8.67 -0.56
C ALA A 13 -14.06 7.54 0.30
N ASP A 14 -13.32 7.01 1.26
CA ASP A 14 -13.77 5.86 2.07
C ASP A 14 -13.59 6.14 3.56
N ALA A 15 -14.73 6.38 4.24
CA ALA A 15 -14.74 6.68 5.67
C ALA A 15 -14.19 5.52 6.54
N ARG A 16 -14.17 4.29 6.02
CA ARG A 16 -13.60 3.16 6.74
C ARG A 16 -12.08 3.28 6.88
N ILE A 17 -11.44 3.97 5.96
CA ILE A 17 -10.01 4.27 6.02
C ILE A 17 -9.76 5.39 7.01
N GLY A 18 -10.53 6.46 6.91
CA GLY A 18 -10.42 7.62 7.80
C GLY A 18 -9.15 8.41 7.55
N GLU A 19 -8.75 9.17 8.55
CA GLU A 19 -7.59 10.06 8.47
C GLU A 19 -6.29 9.29 8.28
N ILE A 20 -5.44 9.78 7.35
CA ILE A 20 -4.12 9.22 7.09
C ILE A 20 -3.09 10.01 7.91
N GLU A 21 -2.24 9.31 8.64
CA GLU A 21 -1.05 9.87 9.25
C GLU A 21 0.16 9.47 8.41
N GLU A 22 0.88 10.48 7.93
CA GLU A 22 2.13 10.27 7.21
C GLU A 22 3.29 10.56 8.14
N CYS A 23 4.23 9.63 8.23
CA CYS A 23 5.43 9.80 9.06
C CYS A 23 6.63 9.15 8.38
N ILE A 24 7.82 9.39 8.92
CA ILE A 24 9.05 8.79 8.41
C ILE A 24 9.44 7.63 9.34
N LYS A 25 9.56 6.44 8.76
CA LYS A 25 10.06 5.24 9.47
C LYS A 25 11.24 4.69 8.69
N TRP A 26 12.36 4.50 9.37
CA TRP A 26 13.58 4.00 8.73
C TRP A 26 14.00 4.84 7.52
N GLY A 27 13.77 6.18 7.60
CA GLY A 27 14.07 7.09 6.50
C GLY A 27 13.09 7.00 5.33
N GLN A 28 11.98 6.30 5.47
CA GLN A 28 11.00 6.08 4.39
C GLN A 28 9.64 6.67 4.75
N PRO A 29 8.97 7.34 3.79
CA PRO A 29 7.58 7.77 3.99
C PRO A 29 6.68 6.59 4.32
N SER A 30 5.87 6.74 5.35
CA SER A 30 4.98 5.69 5.84
C SER A 30 3.58 6.25 6.06
N PHE A 31 2.56 5.47 5.71
CA PHE A 31 1.15 5.88 5.80
C PHE A 31 0.40 4.95 6.74
N LEU A 32 -0.28 5.54 7.72
CA LEU A 32 -1.03 4.82 8.75
C LEU A 32 -2.46 5.32 8.82
N THR A 33 -3.33 4.50 9.41
CA THR A 33 -4.73 4.86 9.69
C THR A 33 -4.94 4.86 11.21
N PRO A 34 -4.47 5.90 11.93
CA PRO A 34 -4.38 5.84 13.40
C PRO A 34 -5.72 5.86 14.12
N ILE A 35 -6.74 6.48 13.52
CA ILE A 35 -8.06 6.61 14.15
C ILE A 35 -8.89 5.36 13.95
N THR A 36 -9.03 4.90 12.70
CA THR A 36 -9.84 3.71 12.38
C THR A 36 -9.11 2.40 12.64
N LYS A 37 -7.78 2.44 12.56
CA LYS A 37 -6.91 1.25 12.63
C LYS A 37 -7.32 0.18 11.62
N SER A 38 -7.93 0.60 10.51
CA SER A 38 -8.44 -0.29 9.46
C SER A 38 -7.33 -0.94 8.64
N GLY A 39 -6.18 -0.28 8.52
CA GLY A 39 -5.12 -0.70 7.61
C GLY A 39 -3.83 -1.08 8.27
N SER A 40 -3.02 -1.79 7.49
CA SER A 40 -1.63 -2.04 7.80
C SER A 40 -0.79 -0.91 7.23
N THR A 41 0.34 -0.60 7.87
CA THR A 41 1.23 0.46 7.44
C THR A 41 1.79 0.19 6.05
N ILE A 42 1.79 1.22 5.20
CA ILE A 42 2.43 1.19 3.87
C ILE A 42 3.66 2.08 3.94
N ARG A 43 4.81 1.57 3.48
CA ARG A 43 6.04 2.37 3.36
C ARG A 43 6.44 2.45 1.89
N ILE A 44 7.01 3.60 1.51
CA ILE A 44 7.57 3.79 0.17
C ILE A 44 9.09 3.89 0.34
N GLY A 45 9.84 3.06 -0.37
CA GLY A 45 11.28 3.05 -0.25
C GLY A 45 11.99 2.91 -1.57
N LYS A 46 13.17 3.57 -1.67
CA LYS A 46 14.06 3.45 -2.80
C LYS A 46 14.77 2.09 -2.74
N VAL A 47 14.75 1.37 -3.84
CA VAL A 47 15.44 0.08 -3.98
C VAL A 47 16.79 0.28 -4.67
N SER A 48 16.81 1.13 -5.71
CA SER A 48 18.01 1.48 -6.47
C SER A 48 17.79 2.85 -7.11
N ASP A 49 18.75 3.33 -7.90
CA ASP A 49 18.59 4.61 -8.61
C ASP A 49 17.46 4.58 -9.63
N THR A 50 17.05 3.39 -10.08
CA THR A 50 16.03 3.21 -11.12
C THR A 50 14.77 2.51 -10.63
N GLU A 51 14.68 2.14 -9.34
CA GLU A 51 13.57 1.36 -8.83
C GLU A 51 13.19 1.79 -7.41
N PHE A 52 11.87 1.84 -7.15
CA PHE A 52 11.34 2.01 -5.80
C PHE A 52 10.30 0.93 -5.51
N ALA A 53 9.87 0.81 -4.26
CA ALA A 53 8.88 -0.20 -3.88
C ALA A 53 7.92 0.32 -2.83
N LEU A 54 6.72 -0.27 -2.83
CA LEU A 54 5.78 -0.19 -1.73
C LEU A 54 6.04 -1.40 -0.84
N PHE A 55 6.26 -1.15 0.45
CA PHE A 55 6.50 -2.22 1.42
C PHE A 55 5.29 -2.37 2.33
N PHE A 56 4.87 -3.60 2.51
CA PHE A 56 3.77 -4.00 3.39
C PHE A 56 4.33 -4.81 4.55
N ASN A 57 3.59 -4.89 5.66
CA ASN A 57 4.02 -5.70 6.79
C ASN A 57 4.08 -7.17 6.37
N CYS A 58 5.23 -7.81 6.56
CA CYS A 58 5.44 -9.22 6.16
C CYS A 58 4.58 -10.21 6.96
N LYS A 59 3.99 -9.78 8.07
CA LYS A 59 3.05 -10.60 8.85
C LYS A 59 1.64 -10.59 8.28
N THR A 60 1.38 -9.74 7.26
CA THR A 60 0.07 -9.69 6.59
C THR A 60 0.11 -10.54 5.33
N THR A 61 -1.08 -10.79 4.75
CA THR A 61 -1.20 -11.49 3.48
C THR A 61 -1.32 -10.54 2.29
N ILE A 62 -1.09 -9.23 2.51
CA ILE A 62 -1.30 -8.20 1.48
C ILE A 62 -0.48 -8.48 0.23
N ALA A 63 0.83 -8.67 0.35
CA ALA A 63 1.69 -8.91 -0.80
C ALA A 63 1.33 -10.21 -1.52
N GLN A 64 0.98 -11.25 -0.77
CA GLN A 64 0.53 -12.51 -1.34
C GLN A 64 -0.77 -12.34 -2.15
N GLU A 65 -1.72 -11.59 -1.62
CA GLU A 65 -2.98 -11.29 -2.31
C GLU A 65 -2.72 -10.52 -3.61
N ILE A 66 -1.81 -9.54 -3.57
CA ILE A 66 -1.44 -8.75 -4.76
C ILE A 66 -0.81 -9.66 -5.82
N ALA A 67 0.10 -10.54 -5.43
CA ALA A 67 0.78 -11.44 -6.35
C ALA A 67 -0.20 -12.38 -7.05
N ILE A 68 -1.23 -12.81 -6.35
CA ILE A 68 -2.27 -13.69 -6.91
C ILE A 68 -3.22 -12.91 -7.83
N GLU A 69 -3.69 -11.75 -7.37
CA GLU A 69 -4.69 -10.97 -8.11
C GLU A 69 -4.11 -10.24 -9.32
N PHE A 70 -2.88 -9.75 -9.19
CA PHE A 70 -2.20 -8.98 -10.24
C PHE A 70 -0.85 -9.60 -10.58
N PRO A 71 -0.83 -10.79 -11.21
CA PRO A 71 0.45 -11.47 -11.52
C PRO A 71 1.33 -10.69 -12.49
N GLU A 72 0.76 -9.74 -13.23
CA GLU A 72 1.50 -8.86 -14.13
C GLU A 72 2.30 -7.76 -13.40
N LEU A 73 1.99 -7.49 -12.13
CA LEU A 73 2.77 -6.55 -11.33
C LEU A 73 3.96 -7.26 -10.70
N LYS A 74 5.07 -6.54 -10.55
CA LYS A 74 6.29 -7.09 -9.97
C LYS A 74 6.22 -7.10 -8.45
N CYS A 75 5.64 -8.16 -7.90
CA CYS A 75 5.45 -8.34 -6.47
C CYS A 75 6.18 -9.60 -6.01
N ASP A 76 6.91 -9.52 -4.87
CA ASP A 76 7.63 -10.68 -4.35
C ASP A 76 6.73 -11.66 -3.59
N GLY A 77 5.46 -11.31 -3.37
CA GLY A 77 4.50 -12.15 -2.66
C GLY A 77 4.71 -12.21 -1.16
N LYS A 78 5.69 -11.49 -0.63
CA LYS A 78 6.04 -11.48 0.79
C LYS A 78 5.80 -10.12 1.45
N ARG A 79 6.36 -9.05 0.90
CA ARG A 79 6.24 -7.72 1.50
C ARG A 79 6.38 -6.55 0.54
N ALA A 80 6.77 -6.76 -0.71
CA ALA A 80 7.14 -5.65 -1.58
C ALA A 80 6.50 -5.72 -2.97
N LEU A 81 6.08 -4.57 -3.45
CA LEU A 81 5.59 -4.35 -4.81
C LEU A 81 6.52 -3.33 -5.46
N TYR A 82 7.22 -3.73 -6.52
CA TYR A 82 8.30 -2.98 -7.13
C TYR A 82 7.84 -2.18 -8.36
N PHE A 83 8.43 -1.00 -8.54
CA PHE A 83 8.16 -0.12 -9.68
C PHE A 83 9.46 0.44 -10.22
N ALA A 84 9.56 0.57 -11.55
CA ALA A 84 10.63 1.34 -12.17
C ALA A 84 10.36 2.84 -11.98
N ALA A 85 11.39 3.61 -11.63
CA ALA A 85 11.25 5.04 -11.34
C ALA A 85 10.68 5.85 -12.50
N ASN A 86 10.95 5.43 -13.74
CA ASN A 86 10.46 6.10 -14.95
C ASN A 86 9.22 5.44 -15.57
N GLN A 87 8.64 4.46 -14.88
CA GLN A 87 7.50 3.70 -15.35
C GLN A 87 6.20 4.50 -15.13
N LYS A 88 5.30 4.44 -16.11
CA LYS A 88 3.95 4.94 -15.91
C LYS A 88 3.19 3.92 -15.06
N LEU A 89 2.67 4.37 -13.92
CA LEU A 89 1.97 3.49 -12.99
C LEU A 89 0.61 3.07 -13.51
N ALA A 90 0.25 1.81 -13.33
CA ALA A 90 -1.08 1.27 -13.64
C ALA A 90 -2.05 1.70 -12.53
N LYS A 91 -2.58 2.92 -12.65
CA LYS A 91 -3.33 3.60 -11.58
C LYS A 91 -4.40 2.73 -10.94
N THR A 92 -5.28 2.13 -11.73
CA THR A 92 -6.39 1.32 -11.20
C THR A 92 -5.90 0.15 -10.37
N LYS A 93 -4.86 -0.54 -10.85
CA LYS A 93 -4.28 -1.69 -10.14
C LYS A 93 -3.56 -1.26 -8.87
N VAL A 94 -2.79 -0.19 -8.93
CA VAL A 94 -2.07 0.33 -7.77
C VAL A 94 -3.04 0.81 -6.70
N ILE A 95 -4.10 1.53 -7.08
CA ILE A 95 -5.14 1.97 -6.14
C ILE A 95 -5.79 0.76 -5.46
N SER A 96 -6.08 -0.31 -6.21
CA SER A 96 -6.62 -1.54 -5.62
C SER A 96 -5.67 -2.13 -4.58
N CYS A 97 -4.36 -2.13 -4.87
CA CYS A 97 -3.34 -2.61 -3.92
C CYS A 97 -3.29 -1.76 -2.65
N LEU A 98 -3.33 -0.43 -2.80
CA LEU A 98 -3.35 0.50 -1.67
C LEU A 98 -4.60 0.29 -0.81
N GLN A 99 -5.75 0.10 -1.45
CA GLN A 99 -7.00 -0.14 -0.75
C GLN A 99 -6.95 -1.43 0.06
N LYS A 100 -6.37 -2.50 -0.50
CA LYS A 100 -6.18 -3.76 0.23
C LYS A 100 -5.41 -3.55 1.53
N ALA A 101 -4.34 -2.77 1.47
CA ALA A 101 -3.50 -2.49 2.63
C ALA A 101 -4.22 -1.58 3.64
N LEU A 102 -4.86 -0.51 3.17
CA LEU A 102 -5.52 0.47 4.02
C LEU A 102 -6.78 -0.07 4.69
N LEU A 103 -7.35 -1.15 4.18
CA LEU A 103 -8.53 -1.81 4.76
C LEU A 103 -8.21 -3.21 5.28
N TYR A 104 -6.95 -3.56 5.41
CA TYR A 104 -6.54 -4.94 5.72
C TYR A 104 -7.22 -5.50 6.98
N HIS A 105 -7.15 -4.77 8.08
CA HIS A 105 -7.72 -5.23 9.36
C HIS A 105 -9.25 -5.22 9.32
N LYS A 106 -9.85 -4.27 8.61
CA LYS A 106 -11.29 -4.20 8.42
C LYS A 106 -11.79 -5.43 7.65
N ARG A 107 -11.11 -5.78 6.56
CA ARG A 107 -11.45 -6.97 5.76
C ARG A 107 -11.32 -8.25 6.58
N LYS A 108 -10.28 -8.38 7.39
CA LYS A 108 -10.06 -9.56 8.22
C LYS A 108 -11.14 -9.69 9.29
N SER A 109 -11.58 -8.58 9.89
CA SER A 109 -12.67 -8.60 10.88
C SER A 109 -13.98 -9.04 10.26
N ASP A 110 -14.24 -8.66 9.00
CA ASP A 110 -15.50 -8.94 8.31
C ASP A 110 -15.61 -10.39 7.82
N ILE A 111 -14.55 -11.17 7.89
CA ILE A 111 -14.53 -12.57 7.43
C ILE A 111 -15.08 -13.54 8.47
N HIS A 112 -15.23 -13.12 9.70
CA HIS A 112 -15.74 -13.98 10.79
C HIS A 112 -17.25 -14.20 10.76
#